data_630a232774553e922483b81147156715
#
_entry.id   630a232774553e922483b81147156715
#
_cell.length_a   1.000
_cell.length_b   1.000
_cell.length_c   1.000
_cell.angle_alpha   90.00
_cell.angle_beta   90.00
_cell.angle_gamma   90.00
#
_symmetry.space_group_name_H-M   'P 1'
#
loop_
_entity.id
_entity.type
_entity.pdbx_description
1 polymer ?
#
loop_
_entity_poly.entity_id
_entity_poly.type
_entity_poly.pdbx_seq_one_letter_code
_entity_poly.pdbx_strand_id
1 'polypeptide(L)'
;MTTLRLKPKRGGFLRPFGCGWFIREFLAGNAPYGSPPVNPIIGAPQSDIFHYYKEALRQTTAMDRATITETRRAKREKRPIDPSNISSLYQRYLARMPYKANGCRYHSFVTYFSNLQRLNWVEPSGKVEPSAFLSNYPPGQPRKYYRLTVAGKAASDSAWANPLLALYPVSIQ
;
A
#
# COMPACT_ATOMS: atom_id res chain seq x y z
N MET A 1 -0.74 17.93 10.12
CA MET A 1 -0.06 16.64 10.39
C MET A 1 0.95 16.37 9.30
N THR A 2 2.23 16.39 9.65
CA THR A 2 3.32 16.16 8.69
C THR A 2 3.36 14.67 8.40
N THR A 3 2.90 14.28 7.22
CA THR A 3 3.01 12.91 6.73
C THR A 3 4.50 12.63 6.51
N LEU A 4 5.14 11.94 7.44
CA LEU A 4 6.51 11.45 7.27
C LEU A 4 6.53 10.50 6.06
N ARG A 5 6.95 11.02 4.92
CA ARG A 5 7.26 10.20 3.75
C ARG A 5 8.46 9.31 4.10
N LEU A 6 8.22 8.06 4.37
CA LEU A 6 9.29 7.07 4.47
C LEU A 6 10.06 7.08 3.14
N LYS A 7 11.34 7.44 3.20
CA LYS A 7 12.19 7.47 1.99
C LYS A 7 12.21 6.07 1.35
N PRO A 8 11.96 5.95 0.04
CA PRO A 8 12.02 4.67 -0.64
C PRO A 8 13.41 4.04 -0.51
N LYS A 9 13.47 2.77 -0.13
CA LYS A 9 14.74 2.02 -0.18
C LYS A 9 15.20 1.90 -1.64
N ARG A 10 16.46 2.25 -1.91
CA ARG A 10 17.12 2.00 -3.19
C ARG A 10 17.24 0.49 -3.39
N GLY A 11 16.66 -0.03 -4.45
CA GLY A 11 16.76 -1.45 -4.81
C GLY A 11 15.39 -2.00 -5.25
N GLY A 12 15.19 -2.17 -6.54
CA GLY A 12 13.92 -2.54 -7.14
C GLY A 12 13.04 -1.34 -7.44
N PHE A 13 11.90 -1.56 -8.02
CA PHE A 13 10.96 -0.52 -8.41
C PHE A 13 10.76 0.50 -7.28
N LEU A 14 11.00 1.77 -7.57
CA LEU A 14 10.81 2.90 -6.65
C LEU A 14 9.34 2.94 -6.23
N ARG A 15 9.04 2.32 -5.11
CA ARG A 15 7.72 2.43 -4.49
C ARG A 15 7.68 3.75 -3.72
N PRO A 16 6.70 4.61 -3.97
CA PRO A 16 6.61 5.91 -3.31
C PRO A 16 6.38 5.81 -1.80
N PHE A 17 5.92 4.66 -1.32
CA PHE A 17 5.73 4.35 0.10
C PHE A 17 5.87 2.85 0.35
N GLY A 18 6.14 2.47 1.60
CA GLY A 18 6.29 1.08 2.01
C GLY A 18 4.95 0.37 2.16
N CYS A 19 4.93 -0.93 1.84
CA CYS A 19 3.75 -1.78 2.02
C CYS A 19 3.29 -1.83 3.49
N GLY A 20 4.23 -1.95 4.43
CA GLY A 20 3.93 -1.96 5.86
C GLY A 20 3.26 -0.67 6.32
N TRP A 21 3.80 0.46 5.92
CA TRP A 21 3.20 1.77 6.21
C TRP A 21 1.76 1.84 5.70
N PHE A 22 1.52 1.42 4.46
CA PHE A 22 0.18 1.44 3.88
C PHE A 22 -0.80 0.54 4.66
N ILE A 23 -0.38 -0.69 4.99
CA ILE A 23 -1.21 -1.63 5.75
C ILE A 23 -1.58 -1.05 7.11
N ARG A 24 -0.61 -0.48 7.81
CA ARG A 24 -0.83 0.18 9.11
C ARG A 24 -1.86 1.30 9.00
N GLU A 25 -1.63 2.25 8.10
CA GLU A 25 -2.53 3.40 7.93
C GLU A 25 -3.93 2.99 7.49
N PHE A 26 -4.01 2.02 6.59
CA PHE A 26 -5.29 1.49 6.11
C PHE A 26 -6.10 0.83 7.23
N LEU A 27 -5.48 -0.05 7.99
CA LEU A 27 -6.14 -0.76 9.10
C LEU A 27 -6.40 0.13 10.32
N ALA A 28 -5.66 1.23 10.47
CA ALA A 28 -5.94 2.24 11.49
C ALA A 28 -7.13 3.14 11.15
N GLY A 29 -7.68 3.04 9.93
CA GLY A 29 -8.81 3.83 9.48
C GLY A 29 -8.43 5.21 8.93
N ASN A 30 -7.16 5.45 8.63
CA ASN A 30 -6.66 6.75 8.17
C ASN A 30 -6.88 7.00 6.66
N ALA A 31 -7.50 6.07 5.95
CA ALA A 31 -7.84 6.18 4.53
C ALA A 31 -6.68 6.72 3.65
N PRO A 32 -5.50 6.06 3.65
CA PRO A 32 -4.35 6.55 2.90
C PRO A 32 -4.64 6.58 1.40
N TYR A 33 -4.18 7.63 0.72
CA TYR A 33 -4.34 7.82 -0.73
C TYR A 33 -5.79 7.76 -1.23
N GLY A 34 -6.75 8.25 -0.45
CA GLY A 34 -8.17 8.27 -0.83
C GLY A 34 -8.84 6.89 -0.80
N SER A 35 -8.22 5.89 -0.18
CA SER A 35 -8.86 4.61 0.08
C SER A 35 -10.05 4.80 1.04
N PRO A 36 -11.05 3.90 0.99
CA PRO A 36 -12.19 4.02 1.91
C PRO A 36 -11.74 3.86 3.36
N PRO A 37 -12.35 4.59 4.30
CA PRO A 37 -12.07 4.44 5.72
C PRO A 37 -12.51 3.06 6.22
N VAL A 38 -11.66 2.43 6.99
CA VAL A 38 -11.90 1.11 7.59
C VAL A 38 -12.19 1.28 9.07
N ASN A 39 -13.15 0.54 9.60
CA ASN A 39 -13.36 0.47 11.05
C ASN A 39 -12.18 -0.30 11.68
N PRO A 40 -11.38 0.31 12.58
CA PRO A 40 -10.20 -0.33 13.15
C PRO A 40 -10.48 -1.59 13.98
N ILE A 41 -11.69 -1.76 14.47
CA ILE A 41 -12.10 -2.93 15.26
C ILE A 41 -12.42 -4.11 14.33
N ILE A 42 -13.09 -3.83 13.22
CA ILE A 42 -13.51 -4.85 12.25
C ILE A 42 -12.36 -5.18 11.28
N GLY A 43 -11.64 -4.17 10.85
CA GLY A 43 -10.57 -4.31 9.88
C GLY A 43 -11.06 -4.57 8.45
N ALA A 44 -10.23 -5.23 7.66
CA ALA A 44 -10.50 -5.51 6.26
C ALA A 44 -9.88 -6.85 5.82
N PRO A 45 -10.40 -7.46 4.74
CA PRO A 45 -9.80 -8.64 4.15
C PRO A 45 -8.47 -8.33 3.47
N GLN A 46 -7.57 -9.31 3.42
CA GLN A 46 -6.28 -9.18 2.71
C GLN A 46 -6.42 -8.72 1.26
N SER A 47 -7.42 -9.26 0.55
CA SER A 47 -7.67 -8.91 -0.85
C SER A 47 -8.01 -7.43 -1.04
N ASP A 48 -8.76 -6.85 -0.12
CA ASP A 48 -9.13 -5.44 -0.17
C ASP A 48 -7.93 -4.54 0.17
N ILE A 49 -7.16 -4.91 1.20
CA ILE A 49 -5.92 -4.19 1.55
C ILE A 49 -4.97 -4.18 0.35
N PHE A 50 -4.79 -5.33 -0.31
CA PHE A 50 -3.96 -5.46 -1.49
C PHE A 50 -4.47 -4.61 -2.66
N HIS A 51 -5.77 -4.64 -2.92
CA HIS A 51 -6.40 -3.85 -3.99
C HIS A 51 -6.13 -2.36 -3.81
N TYR A 52 -6.40 -1.81 -2.64
CA TYR A 52 -6.21 -0.39 -2.36
C TYR A 52 -4.74 0.00 -2.30
N TYR A 53 -3.86 -0.89 -1.85
CA TYR A 53 -2.42 -0.69 -1.94
C TYR A 53 -1.96 -0.56 -3.40
N LYS A 54 -2.42 -1.44 -4.29
CA LYS A 54 -2.10 -1.34 -5.72
C LYS A 54 -2.67 -0.08 -6.36
N GLU A 55 -3.87 0.31 -6.02
CA GLU A 55 -4.46 1.56 -6.50
C GLU A 55 -3.67 2.78 -6.04
N ALA A 56 -3.23 2.81 -4.78
CA ALA A 56 -2.38 3.86 -4.26
C ALA A 56 -1.02 3.93 -5.00
N LEU A 57 -0.40 2.78 -5.27
CA LEU A 57 0.84 2.72 -6.07
C LEU A 57 0.62 3.23 -7.49
N ARG A 58 -0.49 2.87 -8.12
CA ARG A 58 -0.86 3.30 -9.46
C ARG A 58 -1.01 4.81 -9.55
N GLN A 59 -1.78 5.40 -8.62
CA GLN A 59 -2.00 6.84 -8.54
C GLN A 59 -0.70 7.59 -8.31
N THR A 60 0.12 7.15 -7.36
CA THR A 60 1.38 7.82 -7.02
C THR A 60 2.38 7.73 -8.17
N THR A 61 2.48 6.58 -8.83
CA THR A 61 3.35 6.42 -10.00
C THR A 61 2.91 7.32 -11.15
N ALA A 62 1.61 7.43 -11.40
CA ALA A 62 1.09 8.33 -12.43
C ALA A 62 1.39 9.80 -12.11
N MET A 63 1.23 10.20 -10.84
CA MET A 63 1.54 11.56 -10.39
C MET A 63 3.03 11.89 -10.52
N ASP A 64 3.90 10.98 -10.11
CA ASP A 64 5.35 11.17 -10.22
C ASP A 64 5.78 11.31 -11.69
N ARG A 65 5.25 10.47 -12.57
CA ARG A 65 5.52 10.57 -14.02
C ARG A 65 5.02 11.90 -14.60
N ALA A 66 3.83 12.33 -14.22
CA ALA A 66 3.26 13.60 -14.65
C ALA A 66 4.13 14.78 -14.21
N THR A 67 4.54 14.79 -12.94
CA THR A 67 5.39 15.84 -12.38
C THR A 67 6.76 15.88 -13.06
N ILE A 68 7.41 14.73 -13.23
CA ILE A 68 8.71 14.64 -13.91
C ILE A 68 8.61 15.13 -15.36
N THR A 69 7.56 14.72 -16.07
CA THR A 69 7.36 15.10 -17.47
C THR A 69 7.16 16.60 -17.61
N GLU A 70 6.30 17.20 -16.78
CA GLU A 70 6.05 18.64 -16.82
C GLU A 70 7.31 19.43 -16.40
N THR A 71 8.01 18.98 -15.36
CA THR A 71 9.25 19.64 -14.92
C THR A 71 10.30 19.68 -16.04
N ARG A 72 10.49 18.57 -16.75
CA ARG A 72 11.42 18.50 -17.89
C ARG A 72 10.98 19.39 -19.05
N ARG A 73 9.68 19.45 -19.34
CA ARG A 73 9.11 20.29 -20.38
C ARG A 73 9.27 21.76 -20.04
N ALA A 74 8.88 22.18 -18.84
CA ALA A 74 9.00 23.55 -18.37
C ALA A 74 10.46 24.05 -18.40
N LYS A 75 11.41 23.21 -17.98
CA LYS A 75 12.84 23.52 -18.04
C LYS A 75 13.33 23.74 -19.48
N ARG A 76 12.92 22.87 -20.41
CA ARG A 76 13.29 22.99 -21.84
C ARG A 76 12.71 24.24 -22.47
N GLU A 77 11.45 24.57 -22.13
CA GLU A 77 10.71 25.71 -22.64
C GLU A 77 11.00 27.02 -21.89
N LYS A 78 11.86 26.96 -20.85
CA LYS A 78 12.24 28.11 -19.99
C LYS A 78 11.01 28.83 -19.39
N ARG A 79 10.01 28.09 -18.98
CA ARG A 79 8.80 28.59 -18.34
C ARG A 79 8.60 27.97 -16.96
N PRO A 80 7.74 28.54 -16.10
CA PRO A 80 7.38 27.93 -14.84
C PRO A 80 6.61 26.62 -15.05
N ILE A 81 6.64 25.75 -14.03
CA ILE A 81 5.86 24.51 -13.97
C ILE A 81 4.37 24.88 -13.90
N ASP A 82 3.56 24.26 -14.74
CA ASP A 82 2.12 24.49 -14.79
C ASP A 82 1.37 23.32 -14.12
N PRO A 83 0.69 23.59 -12.99
CA PRO A 83 -0.11 22.55 -12.30
C PRO A 83 -1.22 21.94 -13.15
N SER A 84 -1.78 22.69 -14.09
CA SER A 84 -2.84 22.18 -14.98
C SER A 84 -2.30 21.13 -15.96
N ASN A 85 -1.07 21.31 -16.43
CA ASN A 85 -0.38 20.31 -17.25
C ASN A 85 -0.10 19.04 -16.45
N ILE A 86 0.31 19.17 -15.19
CA ILE A 86 0.50 18.01 -14.28
C ILE A 86 -0.82 17.25 -14.15
N SER A 87 -1.92 17.92 -13.87
CA SER A 87 -3.24 17.30 -13.77
C SER A 87 -3.64 16.55 -15.05
N SER A 88 -3.47 17.16 -16.21
CA SER A 88 -3.80 16.54 -17.49
C SER A 88 -2.93 15.32 -17.79
N LEU A 89 -1.63 15.42 -17.51
CA LEU A 89 -0.69 14.31 -17.66
C LEU A 89 -1.00 13.17 -16.68
N TYR A 90 -1.33 13.50 -15.44
CA TYR A 90 -1.73 12.52 -14.43
C TYR A 90 -2.92 11.70 -14.90
N GLN A 91 -4.00 12.35 -15.34
CA GLN A 91 -5.19 11.65 -15.84
C GLN A 91 -4.85 10.75 -17.04
N ARG A 92 -4.03 11.25 -17.96
CA ARG A 92 -3.59 10.47 -19.13
C ARG A 92 -2.77 9.24 -18.73
N TYR A 93 -1.81 9.40 -17.82
CA TYR A 93 -0.99 8.29 -17.35
C TYR A 93 -1.80 7.30 -16.54
N LEU A 94 -2.69 7.76 -15.67
CA LEU A 94 -3.56 6.91 -14.88
C LEU A 94 -4.46 6.04 -15.77
N ALA A 95 -5.07 6.63 -16.81
CA ALA A 95 -5.94 5.91 -17.74
C ALA A 95 -5.21 4.83 -18.55
N ARG A 96 -3.92 5.04 -18.85
CA ARG A 96 -3.11 4.11 -19.64
C ARG A 96 -2.34 3.09 -18.83
N MET A 97 -2.24 3.28 -17.52
CA MET A 97 -1.45 2.41 -16.66
C MET A 97 -2.23 1.13 -16.33
N PRO A 98 -1.78 -0.04 -16.78
CA PRO A 98 -2.45 -1.28 -16.43
C PRO A 98 -2.30 -1.58 -14.94
N TYR A 99 -3.31 -2.20 -14.35
CA TYR A 99 -3.33 -2.61 -12.95
C TYR A 99 -2.10 -3.46 -12.57
N LYS A 100 -1.60 -4.26 -13.50
CA LYS A 100 -0.43 -5.13 -13.30
C LYS A 100 0.92 -4.40 -13.36
N ALA A 101 0.96 -3.15 -13.80
CA ALA A 101 2.22 -2.42 -14.03
C ALA A 101 3.04 -2.14 -12.77
N ASN A 102 2.46 -2.27 -11.59
CA ASN A 102 3.08 -1.90 -10.32
C ASN A 102 4.03 -2.97 -9.74
N GLY A 103 4.24 -4.07 -10.42
CA GLY A 103 5.21 -5.11 -10.01
C GLY A 103 4.90 -5.84 -8.71
N CYS A 104 3.85 -5.45 -7.97
CA CYS A 104 3.44 -6.11 -6.75
C CYS A 104 2.50 -7.27 -7.06
N ARG A 105 2.93 -8.49 -6.80
CA ARG A 105 2.12 -9.70 -6.98
C ARG A 105 1.36 -10.03 -5.71
N TYR A 106 0.14 -10.55 -5.84
CA TYR A 106 -0.68 -10.94 -4.69
C TYR A 106 0.03 -11.98 -3.80
N HIS A 107 0.68 -12.96 -4.41
CA HIS A 107 1.47 -13.95 -3.66
C HIS A 107 2.55 -13.31 -2.78
N SER A 108 3.31 -12.36 -3.31
CA SER A 108 4.33 -11.63 -2.53
C SER A 108 3.71 -10.81 -1.40
N PHE A 109 2.55 -10.22 -1.64
CA PHE A 109 1.81 -9.49 -0.62
C PHE A 109 1.34 -10.42 0.50
N VAL A 110 0.78 -11.58 0.17
CA VAL A 110 0.34 -12.57 1.16
C VAL A 110 1.49 -13.06 2.02
N THR A 111 2.66 -13.32 1.41
CA THR A 111 3.88 -13.70 2.15
C THR A 111 4.32 -12.59 3.10
N TYR A 112 4.32 -11.35 2.64
CA TYR A 112 4.63 -10.19 3.47
C TYR A 112 3.65 -10.02 4.62
N PHE A 113 2.36 -10.17 4.36
CA PHE A 113 1.30 -10.08 5.35
C PHE A 113 1.42 -11.19 6.41
N SER A 114 1.81 -12.41 6.02
CA SER A 114 2.09 -13.50 6.95
C SER A 114 3.18 -13.14 7.95
N ASN A 115 4.20 -12.40 7.53
CA ASN A 115 5.24 -11.94 8.45
C ASN A 115 4.71 -10.94 9.48
N LEU A 116 3.76 -10.09 9.09
CA LEU A 116 3.09 -9.19 10.03
C LEU A 116 2.24 -9.96 11.06
N GLN A 117 1.62 -11.04 10.64
CA GLN A 117 0.89 -11.94 11.56
C GLN A 117 1.85 -12.66 12.52
N ARG A 118 3.00 -13.14 12.05
CA ARG A 118 4.06 -13.75 12.88
C ARG A 118 4.63 -12.79 13.92
N LEU A 119 4.72 -11.50 13.59
CA LEU A 119 5.10 -10.43 14.52
C LEU A 119 3.99 -10.07 15.51
N ASN A 120 2.81 -10.64 15.36
CA ASN A 120 1.62 -10.28 16.13
C ASN A 120 1.24 -8.79 16.01
N TRP A 121 1.48 -8.18 14.84
CA TRP A 121 1.06 -6.81 14.56
C TRP A 121 -0.30 -6.73 13.90
N VAL A 122 -0.71 -7.81 13.26
CA VAL A 122 -2.00 -7.97 12.60
C VAL A 122 -2.60 -9.30 13.04
N GLU A 123 -3.90 -9.30 13.32
CA GLU A 123 -4.64 -10.48 13.75
C GLU A 123 -6.00 -10.58 13.04
N PRO A 124 -6.59 -11.77 12.91
CA PRO A 124 -7.99 -11.90 12.50
C PRO A 124 -8.89 -11.19 13.52
N SER A 125 -9.85 -10.40 13.01
CA SER A 125 -10.81 -9.67 13.86
C SER A 125 -11.99 -10.53 14.33
N GLY A 126 -12.15 -11.72 13.75
CA GLY A 126 -13.30 -12.59 13.96
C GLY A 126 -14.43 -12.41 12.94
N LYS A 127 -14.44 -11.32 12.18
CA LYS A 127 -15.40 -11.15 11.10
C LYS A 127 -15.02 -12.02 9.91
N VAL A 128 -15.99 -12.73 9.37
CA VAL A 128 -15.84 -13.60 8.20
C VAL A 128 -16.99 -13.30 7.24
N GLU A 129 -16.68 -13.21 5.96
CA GLU A 129 -17.68 -13.11 4.89
C GLU A 129 -17.64 -14.35 4.00
N PRO A 130 -18.79 -14.79 3.46
CA PRO A 130 -18.80 -15.79 2.40
C PRO A 130 -17.95 -15.31 1.23
N SER A 131 -17.22 -16.23 0.59
CA SER A 131 -16.48 -15.90 -0.62
C SER A 131 -17.44 -15.46 -1.73
N ALA A 132 -17.07 -14.44 -2.50
CA ALA A 132 -17.79 -14.06 -3.71
C ALA A 132 -17.87 -15.19 -4.77
N PHE A 133 -17.06 -16.22 -4.63
CA PHE A 133 -16.98 -17.40 -5.50
C PHE A 133 -17.71 -18.61 -4.95
N LEU A 134 -18.76 -18.42 -4.14
CA LEU A 134 -19.58 -19.52 -3.61
C LEU A 134 -20.23 -20.38 -4.69
N SER A 135 -20.45 -19.84 -5.89
CA SER A 135 -20.97 -20.56 -7.04
C SER A 135 -19.95 -21.49 -7.72
N ASN A 136 -18.65 -21.32 -7.42
CA ASN A 136 -17.60 -22.20 -7.93
C ASN A 136 -17.54 -23.49 -7.11
N TYR A 137 -17.21 -24.58 -7.79
CA TYR A 137 -16.99 -25.85 -7.12
C TYR A 137 -15.51 -26.26 -7.23
N PRO A 138 -14.82 -26.52 -6.07
CA PRO A 138 -15.30 -26.34 -4.71
C PRO A 138 -15.54 -24.88 -4.34
N PRO A 139 -16.44 -24.59 -3.37
CA PRO A 139 -16.69 -23.22 -2.92
C PRO A 139 -15.40 -22.54 -2.47
N GLY A 140 -15.24 -21.26 -2.79
CA GLY A 140 -14.09 -20.49 -2.34
C GLY A 140 -14.07 -20.38 -0.81
N GLN A 141 -12.86 -20.20 -0.27
CA GLN A 141 -12.65 -20.00 1.17
C GLN A 141 -13.35 -18.71 1.64
N PRO A 142 -13.97 -18.69 2.84
CA PRO A 142 -14.52 -17.47 3.41
C PRO A 142 -13.43 -16.39 3.55
N ARG A 143 -13.82 -15.12 3.31
CA ARG A 143 -12.94 -13.98 3.49
C ARG A 143 -12.83 -13.64 4.96
N LYS A 144 -11.63 -13.69 5.52
CA LYS A 144 -11.33 -13.28 6.89
C LYS A 144 -10.94 -11.81 6.92
N TYR A 145 -11.43 -11.09 7.93
CA TYR A 145 -11.04 -9.71 8.22
C TYR A 145 -9.87 -9.68 9.19
N TYR A 146 -8.98 -8.73 8.99
CA TYR A 146 -7.79 -8.52 9.81
C TYR A 146 -7.78 -7.11 10.35
N ARG A 147 -7.24 -6.95 11.56
CA ARG A 147 -7.07 -5.67 12.24
C ARG A 147 -5.70 -5.56 12.86
N LEU A 148 -5.30 -4.34 13.24
CA LEU A 148 -4.09 -4.12 14.01
C LEU A 148 -4.27 -4.63 15.44
N THR A 149 -3.22 -5.26 15.98
CA THR A 149 -3.11 -5.59 17.41
C THR A 149 -2.64 -4.37 18.20
N VAL A 150 -2.66 -4.47 19.53
CA VAL A 150 -2.03 -3.47 20.40
C VAL A 150 -0.54 -3.35 20.09
N ALA A 151 0.16 -4.47 19.88
CA ALA A 151 1.58 -4.49 19.50
C ALA A 151 1.82 -3.81 18.15
N GLY A 152 0.95 -4.06 17.15
CA GLY A 152 1.03 -3.41 15.84
C GLY A 152 0.84 -1.90 15.91
N LYS A 153 -0.09 -1.44 16.74
CA LYS A 153 -0.31 -0.01 16.98
C LYS A 153 0.85 0.67 17.70
N ALA A 154 1.50 -0.05 18.63
CA ALA A 154 2.62 0.45 19.41
C ALA A 154 3.96 0.38 18.68
N ALA A 155 4.10 -0.42 17.64
CA ALA A 155 5.33 -0.57 16.88
C ALA A 155 5.74 0.75 16.22
N SER A 156 7.05 1.05 16.25
CA SER A 156 7.60 2.28 15.72
C SER A 156 7.49 2.39 14.19
N ASP A 157 7.57 3.59 13.67
CA ASP A 157 7.60 3.83 12.21
C ASP A 157 8.77 3.11 11.53
N SER A 158 9.92 3.06 12.19
CA SER A 158 11.10 2.35 11.68
C SER A 158 10.87 0.84 11.63
N ALA A 159 10.19 0.27 12.60
CA ALA A 159 9.82 -1.15 12.59
C ALA A 159 8.84 -1.47 11.45
N TRP A 160 7.82 -0.66 11.25
CA TRP A 160 6.89 -0.80 10.13
C TRP A 160 7.52 -0.57 8.75
N ALA A 161 8.60 0.21 8.69
CA ALA A 161 9.35 0.40 7.45
C ALA A 161 10.11 -0.87 7.02
N ASN A 162 10.50 -1.72 7.96
CA ASN A 162 11.21 -2.96 7.69
C ASN A 162 10.82 -4.07 8.70
N PRO A 163 9.63 -4.69 8.54
CA PRO A 163 9.16 -5.72 9.45
C PRO A 163 10.08 -6.95 9.53
N LEU A 164 10.81 -7.26 8.46
CA LEU A 164 11.73 -8.40 8.46
C LEU A 164 12.87 -8.23 9.46
N LEU A 165 13.35 -7.01 9.70
CA LEU A 165 14.35 -6.77 10.75
C LEU A 165 13.81 -7.02 12.16
N ALA A 166 12.52 -6.74 12.39
CA ALA A 166 11.88 -7.04 13.66
C ALA A 166 11.69 -8.55 13.85
N LEU A 167 11.45 -9.29 12.76
CA LEU A 167 11.26 -10.73 12.79
C LEU A 167 12.60 -11.50 12.90
N TYR A 168 13.64 -10.96 12.27
CA TYR A 168 14.99 -11.52 12.25
C TYR A 168 16.00 -10.45 12.68
N PRO A 169 16.08 -10.12 13.98
CA PRO A 169 17.03 -9.13 14.46
C PRO A 169 18.46 -9.58 14.12
N VAL A 170 19.23 -8.69 13.50
CA VAL A 170 20.65 -8.95 13.26
C VAL A 170 21.35 -8.97 14.60
N SER A 171 21.81 -10.15 15.00
CA SER A 171 22.69 -10.26 16.19
C SER A 171 23.97 -9.51 15.88
N ILE A 172 24.15 -8.36 16.50
CA ILE A 172 25.45 -7.66 16.48
C ILE A 172 26.38 -8.51 17.36
N GLN A 173 27.27 -9.26 16.72
CA GLN A 173 28.42 -9.87 17.39
C GLN A 173 29.51 -8.84 17.59
#